data_dfbf1c8a080a2b2c146689564f6618dc
#
_entry.id   dfbf1c8a080a2b2c146689564f6618dc
#
_cell.length_a   1.000
_cell.length_b   1.000
_cell.length_c   1.000
_cell.angle_alpha   90.00
_cell.angle_beta   90.00
_cell.angle_gamma   90.00
#
_symmetry.space_group_name_H-M   'P 1'
#
loop_
_entity.id
_entity.type
_entity.pdbx_description
1 polymer ?
#
loop_
_entity_poly.entity_id
_entity_poly.type
_entity_poly.pdbx_seq_one_letter_code
_entity_poly.pdbx_strand_id
1 'polypeptide(L)'
;MKNSEYVLITGASAGIGYELAHQFASRGYNIVLTARRSDRLSQLSDELMSKFNIDAKYVTADLANTEAPMEIHSFCKEHNLDVSILVNNAGYSINKKFQDTDEETEEKFLTVLGTSVVHLTKYFVKDFLVRGSGKIMMVSSLASFAPPSSGWGMMYGPVKTFVNRLGDAININYNSRGITATNVCPGFTITEFHTASGMQDKMDAVPSFMKKDVKSVARGAVEATLKGKQVWVPGFLNKFLAFLCNVMPARLLIKISARLAGGRYE
;
A
#
# COMPACT_ATOMS: atom_id res chain seq x y z
N MET A 1 -20.90 11.36 18.79
CA MET A 1 -19.57 11.75 19.29
C MET A 1 -18.60 11.73 18.12
N LYS A 2 -17.77 12.77 17.92
CA LYS A 2 -16.71 12.73 16.91
C LYS A 2 -15.74 11.61 17.29
N ASN A 3 -15.34 10.80 16.31
CA ASN A 3 -14.31 9.79 16.53
C ASN A 3 -12.99 10.52 16.86
N SER A 4 -12.33 10.18 17.95
CA SER A 4 -11.02 10.74 18.29
C SER A 4 -9.85 10.02 17.60
N GLU A 5 -10.14 8.89 16.95
CA GLU A 5 -9.13 8.04 16.33
C GLU A 5 -8.67 8.56 14.99
N TYR A 6 -7.38 8.42 14.74
CA TYR A 6 -6.74 8.80 13.48
C TYR A 6 -6.35 7.58 12.65
N VAL A 7 -6.38 7.77 11.33
CA VAL A 7 -5.78 6.87 10.34
C VAL A 7 -4.58 7.55 9.72
N LEU A 8 -3.39 6.99 9.88
CA LEU A 8 -2.19 7.45 9.19
C LEU A 8 -2.09 6.78 7.82
N ILE A 9 -1.96 7.59 6.75
CA ILE A 9 -1.91 7.09 5.37
C ILE A 9 -0.64 7.60 4.68
N THR A 10 0.23 6.66 4.29
CA THR A 10 1.43 6.98 3.49
C THR A 10 1.09 7.02 2.00
N GLY A 11 1.77 7.91 1.25
CA GLY A 11 1.50 8.11 -0.18
C GLY A 11 0.11 8.68 -0.46
N ALA A 12 -0.40 9.55 0.44
CA ALA A 12 -1.77 10.06 0.40
C ALA A 12 -2.03 11.09 -0.70
N SER A 13 -1.00 11.64 -1.34
CA SER A 13 -1.14 12.76 -2.28
C SER A 13 -1.73 12.40 -3.65
N ALA A 14 -2.00 11.12 -3.93
CA ALA A 14 -2.59 10.64 -5.20
C ALA A 14 -3.10 9.20 -5.12
N GLY A 15 -3.85 8.80 -6.14
CA GLY A 15 -4.21 7.41 -6.43
C GLY A 15 -4.95 6.70 -5.30
N ILE A 16 -4.52 5.49 -4.96
CA ILE A 16 -5.18 4.68 -3.92
C ILE A 16 -5.12 5.38 -2.56
N GLY A 17 -3.98 6.00 -2.19
CA GLY A 17 -3.84 6.69 -0.91
C GLY A 17 -4.79 7.88 -0.75
N TYR A 18 -4.99 8.66 -1.80
CA TYR A 18 -5.96 9.74 -1.85
C TYR A 18 -7.39 9.24 -1.62
N GLU A 19 -7.79 8.19 -2.34
CA GLU A 19 -9.14 7.61 -2.19
C GLU A 19 -9.32 6.91 -0.83
N LEU A 20 -8.28 6.28 -0.28
CA LEU A 20 -8.34 5.73 1.08
C LEU A 20 -8.61 6.81 2.12
N ALA A 21 -7.97 8.00 1.99
CA ALA A 21 -8.22 9.13 2.87
C ALA A 21 -9.71 9.55 2.82
N HIS A 22 -10.29 9.66 1.64
CA HIS A 22 -11.73 9.94 1.47
C HIS A 22 -12.61 8.85 2.08
N GLN A 23 -12.26 7.58 1.87
CA GLN A 23 -13.04 6.46 2.39
C GLN A 23 -13.03 6.36 3.91
N PHE A 24 -11.90 6.63 4.56
CA PHE A 24 -11.82 6.67 6.02
C PHE A 24 -12.51 7.93 6.59
N ALA A 25 -12.27 9.11 5.99
CA ALA A 25 -12.91 10.37 6.40
C ALA A 25 -14.45 10.29 6.32
N SER A 26 -15.00 9.69 5.25
CA SER A 26 -16.46 9.49 5.11
C SER A 26 -17.08 8.58 6.17
N ARG A 27 -16.25 7.83 6.91
CA ARG A 27 -16.66 6.98 8.05
C ARG A 27 -16.40 7.66 9.40
N GLY A 28 -16.00 8.94 9.39
CA GLY A 28 -15.80 9.75 10.59
C GLY A 28 -14.43 9.60 11.24
N TYR A 29 -13.46 8.92 10.61
CA TYR A 29 -12.09 8.90 11.11
C TYR A 29 -11.38 10.21 10.83
N ASN A 30 -10.58 10.67 11.78
CA ASN A 30 -9.59 11.72 11.54
C ASN A 30 -8.42 11.16 10.74
N ILE A 31 -7.71 12.01 10.00
CA ILE A 31 -6.70 11.55 9.05
C ILE A 31 -5.35 12.21 9.31
N VAL A 32 -4.28 11.42 9.28
CA VAL A 32 -2.90 11.91 9.14
C VAL A 32 -2.40 11.52 7.76
N LEU A 33 -2.10 12.53 6.95
CA LEU A 33 -1.63 12.36 5.58
C LEU A 33 -0.12 12.49 5.52
N THR A 34 0.56 11.59 4.81
CA THR A 34 1.99 11.78 4.52
C THR A 34 2.34 11.44 3.09
N ALA A 35 3.14 12.29 2.47
CA ALA A 35 3.75 12.15 1.15
C ALA A 35 4.81 13.23 0.94
N ARG A 36 5.43 13.27 -0.25
CA ARG A 36 6.46 14.27 -0.61
C ARG A 36 5.90 15.61 -1.05
N ARG A 37 4.68 15.66 -1.59
CA ARG A 37 4.05 16.86 -2.19
C ARG A 37 3.21 17.58 -1.15
N SER A 38 3.80 18.58 -0.49
CA SER A 38 3.17 19.35 0.59
C SER A 38 1.90 20.08 0.13
N ASP A 39 1.94 20.69 -1.05
CA ASP A 39 0.81 21.39 -1.66
C ASP A 39 -0.42 20.52 -1.80
N ARG A 40 -0.25 19.31 -2.31
CA ARG A 40 -1.34 18.33 -2.46
C ARG A 40 -1.84 17.79 -1.14
N LEU A 41 -0.96 17.64 -0.14
CA LEU A 41 -1.38 17.22 1.20
C LEU A 41 -2.22 18.28 1.90
N SER A 42 -1.82 19.56 1.79
CA SER A 42 -2.59 20.68 2.33
C SER A 42 -3.97 20.76 1.70
N GLN A 43 -4.05 20.72 0.36
CA GLN A 43 -5.33 20.75 -0.35
C GLN A 43 -6.24 19.60 0.05
N LEU A 44 -5.69 18.37 0.13
CA LEU A 44 -6.46 17.20 0.56
C LEU A 44 -6.93 17.32 2.01
N SER A 45 -6.08 17.82 2.91
CA SER A 45 -6.44 18.07 4.31
C SER A 45 -7.65 19.00 4.40
N ASP A 46 -7.60 20.16 3.71
CA ASP A 46 -8.68 21.17 3.70
C ASP A 46 -9.97 20.58 3.10
N GLU A 47 -9.86 19.83 2.00
CA GLU A 47 -11.00 19.14 1.37
C GLU A 47 -11.68 18.15 2.34
N LEU A 48 -10.89 17.31 3.02
CA LEU A 48 -11.41 16.30 3.95
C LEU A 48 -12.10 16.95 5.16
N MET A 49 -11.48 17.98 5.74
CA MET A 49 -12.07 18.74 6.86
C MET A 49 -13.38 19.39 6.48
N SER A 50 -13.40 20.07 5.34
CA SER A 50 -14.60 20.76 4.85
C SER A 50 -15.74 19.79 4.52
N LYS A 51 -15.42 18.67 3.85
CA LYS A 51 -16.43 17.74 3.32
C LYS A 51 -17.00 16.80 4.38
N PHE A 52 -16.18 16.35 5.33
CA PHE A 52 -16.56 15.28 6.26
C PHE A 52 -16.62 15.72 7.72
N ASN A 53 -16.30 17.00 8.02
CA ASN A 53 -16.29 17.53 9.39
C ASN A 53 -15.44 16.70 10.37
N ILE A 54 -14.27 16.25 9.91
CA ILE A 54 -13.25 15.53 10.67
C ILE A 54 -12.03 16.43 10.92
N ASP A 55 -11.07 15.99 11.74
CA ASP A 55 -9.74 16.62 11.76
C ASP A 55 -8.79 15.91 10.78
N ALA A 56 -8.03 16.69 10.03
CA ALA A 56 -7.02 16.17 9.13
C ALA A 56 -5.71 16.94 9.32
N LYS A 57 -4.63 16.21 9.53
CA LYS A 57 -3.27 16.73 9.67
C LYS A 57 -2.40 16.16 8.57
N TYR A 58 -1.30 16.84 8.26
CA TYR A 58 -0.32 16.25 7.35
C TYR A 58 1.11 16.51 7.80
N VAL A 59 2.00 15.62 7.40
CA VAL A 59 3.44 15.73 7.55
C VAL A 59 4.11 15.38 6.22
N THR A 60 4.93 16.29 5.72
CA THR A 60 5.67 16.07 4.48
C THR A 60 6.90 15.23 4.78
N ALA A 61 7.01 14.06 4.13
CA ALA A 61 8.15 13.17 4.30
C ALA A 61 8.46 12.40 3.02
N ASP A 62 9.74 12.15 2.77
CA ASP A 62 10.21 11.23 1.73
C ASP A 62 10.64 9.90 2.37
N LEU A 63 9.87 8.85 2.13
CA LEU A 63 10.16 7.53 2.67
C LEU A 63 11.41 6.86 2.07
N ALA A 64 12.07 7.48 1.10
CA ALA A 64 13.43 7.11 0.69
C ALA A 64 14.49 7.53 1.74
N ASN A 65 14.16 8.47 2.63
CA ASN A 65 14.97 8.78 3.81
C ASN A 65 14.64 7.78 4.93
N THR A 66 15.67 7.12 5.47
CA THR A 66 15.56 6.12 6.54
C THR A 66 15.03 6.68 7.85
N GLU A 67 15.17 7.98 8.10
CA GLU A 67 14.67 8.67 9.29
C GLU A 67 13.18 9.04 9.19
N ALA A 68 12.64 9.15 7.98
CA ALA A 68 11.25 9.58 7.76
C ALA A 68 10.20 8.79 8.56
N PRO A 69 10.29 7.44 8.72
CA PRO A 69 9.37 6.69 9.57
C PRO A 69 9.36 7.16 11.03
N MET A 70 10.52 7.52 11.58
CA MET A 70 10.66 8.05 12.94
C MET A 70 10.06 9.45 13.03
N GLU A 71 10.36 10.33 12.08
CA GLU A 71 9.82 11.69 12.01
C GLU A 71 8.28 11.69 11.94
N ILE A 72 7.68 10.83 11.10
CA ILE A 72 6.23 10.67 11.00
C ILE A 72 5.62 10.20 12.33
N HIS A 73 6.25 9.22 12.98
CA HIS A 73 5.76 8.72 14.27
C HIS A 73 5.89 9.78 15.37
N SER A 74 7.03 10.50 15.44
CA SER A 74 7.26 11.60 16.38
C SER A 74 6.25 12.72 16.20
N PHE A 75 5.95 13.13 14.94
CA PHE A 75 4.90 14.08 14.63
C PHE A 75 3.54 13.67 15.23
N CYS A 76 3.16 12.39 15.09
CA CYS A 76 1.90 11.91 15.67
C CYS A 76 1.89 12.00 17.21
N LYS A 77 3.05 11.72 17.86
CA LYS A 77 3.18 11.80 19.32
C LYS A 77 3.15 13.23 19.84
N GLU A 78 3.88 14.13 19.20
CA GLU A 78 3.97 15.55 19.59
C GLU A 78 2.61 16.26 19.47
N HIS A 79 1.78 15.87 18.50
CA HIS A 79 0.45 16.42 18.32
C HIS A 79 -0.66 15.63 19.03
N ASN A 80 -0.29 14.61 19.84
CA ASN A 80 -1.23 13.77 20.58
C ASN A 80 -2.30 13.11 19.67
N LEU A 81 -1.91 12.68 18.46
CA LEU A 81 -2.79 12.03 17.51
C LEU A 81 -2.94 10.54 17.86
N ASP A 82 -4.13 10.13 18.27
CA ASP A 82 -4.43 8.74 18.63
C ASP A 82 -4.61 7.87 17.37
N VAL A 83 -3.50 7.48 16.75
CA VAL A 83 -3.51 6.65 15.53
C VAL A 83 -3.94 5.23 15.88
N SER A 84 -5.10 4.80 15.37
CA SER A 84 -5.63 3.44 15.54
C SER A 84 -5.45 2.55 14.30
N ILE A 85 -5.21 3.19 13.13
CA ILE A 85 -5.02 2.48 11.86
C ILE A 85 -3.79 3.04 11.14
N LEU A 86 -2.84 2.17 10.80
CA LEU A 86 -1.71 2.48 9.93
C LEU A 86 -1.97 1.96 8.52
N VAL A 87 -1.86 2.83 7.50
CA VAL A 87 -1.96 2.46 6.09
C VAL A 87 -0.60 2.62 5.40
N ASN A 88 0.12 1.53 5.22
CA ASN A 88 1.33 1.45 4.41
C ASN A 88 0.93 1.35 2.93
N ASN A 89 0.76 2.50 2.27
CA ASN A 89 0.32 2.58 0.88
C ASN A 89 1.39 3.14 -0.06
N ALA A 90 2.32 3.96 0.42
CA ALA A 90 3.35 4.56 -0.42
C ALA A 90 4.11 3.52 -1.25
N GLY A 91 4.35 3.84 -2.50
CA GLY A 91 5.10 2.97 -3.40
C GLY A 91 5.09 3.47 -4.84
N TYR A 92 6.01 2.92 -5.62
CA TYR A 92 6.15 3.18 -7.05
C TYR A 92 6.73 1.96 -7.74
N SER A 93 6.86 1.97 -9.06
CA SER A 93 7.56 0.94 -9.82
C SER A 93 8.69 1.56 -10.63
N ILE A 94 9.73 0.80 -10.91
CA ILE A 94 10.87 1.22 -11.73
C ILE A 94 10.59 0.82 -13.18
N ASN A 95 10.57 1.80 -14.11
CA ASN A 95 10.38 1.55 -15.53
C ASN A 95 11.73 1.39 -16.26
N LYS A 96 12.55 0.50 -15.74
CA LYS A 96 13.84 0.11 -16.35
C LYS A 96 14.00 -1.40 -16.22
N LYS A 97 14.81 -2.01 -17.09
CA LYS A 97 15.24 -3.39 -16.92
C LYS A 97 16.18 -3.48 -15.72
N PHE A 98 16.24 -4.63 -15.08
CA PHE A 98 17.03 -4.82 -13.86
C PHE A 98 18.53 -4.49 -14.06
N GLN A 99 19.11 -4.89 -15.18
CA GLN A 99 20.51 -4.61 -15.50
C GLN A 99 20.79 -3.15 -15.88
N ASP A 100 19.74 -2.33 -16.10
CA ASP A 100 19.85 -0.94 -16.51
C ASP A 100 19.57 0.05 -15.35
N THR A 101 19.33 -0.49 -14.13
CA THR A 101 19.21 0.31 -12.90
C THR A 101 20.54 0.37 -12.17
N ASP A 102 20.77 1.49 -11.49
CA ASP A 102 21.90 1.65 -10.58
C ASP A 102 21.51 1.22 -9.16
N GLU A 103 22.52 0.98 -8.33
CA GLU A 103 22.36 0.52 -6.95
C GLU A 103 21.57 1.54 -6.11
N GLU A 104 21.78 2.83 -6.30
CA GLU A 104 21.06 3.89 -5.57
C GLU A 104 19.56 3.86 -5.87
N THR A 105 19.19 3.65 -7.12
CA THR A 105 17.78 3.50 -7.54
C THR A 105 17.12 2.30 -6.86
N GLU A 106 17.81 1.15 -6.83
CA GLU A 106 17.30 -0.07 -6.18
C GLU A 106 17.22 0.11 -4.66
N GLU A 107 18.22 0.72 -4.03
CA GLU A 107 18.24 1.00 -2.60
C GLU A 107 17.08 1.92 -2.19
N LYS A 108 16.86 3.03 -2.89
CA LYS A 108 15.71 3.92 -2.65
C LYS A 108 14.39 3.19 -2.82
N PHE A 109 14.29 2.34 -3.85
CA PHE A 109 13.09 1.53 -4.08
C PHE A 109 12.81 0.58 -2.92
N LEU A 110 13.82 -0.17 -2.47
CA LEU A 110 13.72 -1.08 -1.32
C LEU A 110 13.41 -0.33 -0.02
N THR A 111 14.01 0.84 0.16
CA THR A 111 13.75 1.69 1.33
C THR A 111 12.29 2.12 1.38
N VAL A 112 11.74 2.64 0.28
CA VAL A 112 10.33 3.09 0.26
C VAL A 112 9.33 1.94 0.40
N LEU A 113 9.53 0.82 -0.31
CA LEU A 113 8.52 -0.26 -0.37
C LEU A 113 8.74 -1.35 0.69
N GLY A 114 9.91 -1.42 1.30
CA GLY A 114 10.30 -2.43 2.28
C GLY A 114 10.66 -1.85 3.64
N THR A 115 11.82 -1.20 3.75
CA THR A 115 12.38 -0.75 5.02
C THR A 115 11.46 0.23 5.75
N SER A 116 10.91 1.23 5.06
CA SER A 116 9.98 2.21 5.66
C SER A 116 8.70 1.54 6.17
N VAL A 117 8.19 0.53 5.45
CA VAL A 117 7.02 -0.26 5.85
C VAL A 117 7.30 -1.00 7.16
N VAL A 118 8.50 -1.62 7.28
CA VAL A 118 8.92 -2.31 8.51
C VAL A 118 9.02 -1.33 9.68
N HIS A 119 9.69 -0.19 9.49
CA HIS A 119 9.94 0.78 10.56
C HIS A 119 8.63 1.41 11.04
N LEU A 120 7.77 1.91 10.14
CA LEU A 120 6.45 2.42 10.52
C LEU A 120 5.63 1.36 11.24
N THR A 121 5.53 0.16 10.69
CA THR A 121 4.83 -0.95 11.33
C THR A 121 5.36 -1.23 12.73
N LYS A 122 6.68 -1.23 12.92
CA LYS A 122 7.32 -1.47 14.22
C LYS A 122 6.98 -0.39 15.25
N TYR A 123 6.98 0.89 14.84
CA TYR A 123 6.62 1.99 15.75
C TYR A 123 5.16 1.89 16.18
N PHE A 124 4.24 1.75 15.23
CA PHE A 124 2.81 1.70 15.55
C PHE A 124 2.37 0.40 16.22
N VAL A 125 3.01 -0.75 15.95
CA VAL A 125 2.74 -1.98 16.72
C VAL A 125 3.06 -1.79 18.21
N LYS A 126 4.12 -1.05 18.57
CA LYS A 126 4.39 -0.73 19.99
C LYS A 126 3.25 0.08 20.61
N ASP A 127 2.74 1.09 19.91
CA ASP A 127 1.61 1.89 20.39
C ASP A 127 0.33 1.06 20.48
N PHE A 128 0.05 0.24 19.48
CA PHE A 128 -1.11 -0.65 19.46
C PHE A 128 -1.08 -1.69 20.58
N LEU A 129 0.11 -2.17 20.95
CA LEU A 129 0.27 -3.07 22.09
C LEU A 129 -0.06 -2.41 23.42
N VAL A 130 0.29 -1.14 23.59
CA VAL A 130 -0.09 -0.34 24.79
C VAL A 130 -1.60 -0.05 24.78
N ARG A 131 -2.16 0.26 23.60
CA ARG A 131 -3.58 0.51 23.40
C ARG A 131 -4.43 -0.78 23.58
N GLY A 132 -3.87 -1.97 23.35
CA GLY A 132 -4.59 -3.25 23.30
C GLY A 132 -5.39 -3.47 22.01
N SER A 133 -5.24 -2.58 21.01
CA SER A 133 -5.92 -2.71 19.72
C SER A 133 -5.21 -1.90 18.63
N GLY A 134 -5.30 -2.36 17.36
CA GLY A 134 -4.78 -1.61 16.23
C GLY A 134 -5.01 -2.34 14.91
N LYS A 135 -5.04 -1.59 13.81
CA LYS A 135 -5.19 -2.16 12.48
C LYS A 135 -4.09 -1.67 11.56
N ILE A 136 -3.61 -2.56 10.71
CA ILE A 136 -2.59 -2.23 9.71
C ILE A 136 -3.11 -2.62 8.34
N MET A 137 -3.11 -1.69 7.40
CA MET A 137 -3.35 -1.96 5.99
C MET A 137 -2.00 -1.99 5.27
N MET A 138 -1.69 -3.12 4.65
CA MET A 138 -0.53 -3.29 3.78
C MET A 138 -1.00 -3.20 2.33
N VAL A 139 -0.78 -2.08 1.65
CA VAL A 139 -1.11 -1.97 0.22
C VAL A 139 -0.02 -2.67 -0.59
N SER A 140 -0.29 -3.93 -0.86
CA SER A 140 0.53 -4.83 -1.64
C SER A 140 0.14 -4.78 -3.13
N SER A 141 0.09 -5.91 -3.80
CA SER A 141 -0.30 -6.05 -5.20
C SER A 141 -0.68 -7.50 -5.54
N LEU A 142 -1.44 -7.69 -6.60
CA LEU A 142 -1.62 -9.00 -7.22
C LEU A 142 -0.28 -9.62 -7.67
N ALA A 143 0.71 -8.79 -8.00
CA ALA A 143 2.08 -9.20 -8.35
C ALA A 143 2.80 -9.95 -7.21
N SER A 144 2.32 -9.85 -5.96
CA SER A 144 2.89 -10.59 -4.83
C SER A 144 2.63 -12.10 -4.84
N PHE A 145 1.71 -12.58 -5.68
CA PHE A 145 1.35 -13.99 -5.77
C PHE A 145 2.06 -14.74 -6.89
N ALA A 146 2.54 -14.04 -7.91
CA ALA A 146 3.16 -14.64 -9.08
C ALA A 146 4.66 -14.32 -9.17
N PRO A 147 5.47 -15.21 -9.74
CA PRO A 147 6.85 -14.88 -10.08
C PRO A 147 6.89 -13.70 -11.05
N PRO A 148 7.90 -12.82 -10.95
CA PRO A 148 8.08 -11.74 -11.90
C PRO A 148 8.19 -12.29 -13.32
N SER A 149 7.30 -11.86 -14.20
CA SER A 149 7.28 -12.24 -15.62
C SER A 149 7.74 -11.11 -16.54
N SER A 150 8.29 -10.04 -15.97
CA SER A 150 8.76 -8.86 -16.67
C SER A 150 10.17 -8.52 -16.21
N GLY A 151 11.07 -8.26 -17.16
CA GLY A 151 12.39 -7.71 -16.86
C GLY A 151 12.34 -6.25 -16.36
N TRP A 152 11.19 -5.59 -16.50
CA TRP A 152 10.97 -4.20 -16.07
C TRP A 152 10.39 -4.19 -14.65
N GLY A 153 11.02 -3.41 -13.77
CA GLY A 153 10.57 -3.34 -12.38
C GLY A 153 10.56 -4.72 -11.70
N MET A 154 11.56 -5.55 -11.99
CA MET A 154 11.61 -6.95 -11.56
C MET A 154 11.49 -7.09 -10.04
N MET A 155 12.01 -6.14 -9.28
CA MET A 155 11.96 -6.15 -7.81
C MET A 155 10.57 -5.88 -7.22
N TYR A 156 9.61 -5.36 -8.02
CA TYR A 156 8.31 -4.96 -7.49
C TYR A 156 7.52 -6.15 -6.91
N GLY A 157 7.39 -7.25 -7.65
CA GLY A 157 6.73 -8.47 -7.16
C GLY A 157 7.36 -9.04 -5.89
N PRO A 158 8.67 -9.28 -5.87
CA PRO A 158 9.40 -9.74 -4.67
C PRO A 158 9.19 -8.88 -3.44
N VAL A 159 9.28 -7.54 -3.56
CA VAL A 159 9.04 -6.63 -2.42
C VAL A 159 7.59 -6.67 -1.96
N LYS A 160 6.62 -6.73 -2.88
CA LYS A 160 5.20 -6.87 -2.50
C LYS A 160 4.89 -8.24 -1.85
N THR A 161 5.63 -9.30 -2.22
CA THR A 161 5.58 -10.60 -1.52
C THR A 161 6.12 -10.48 -0.09
N PHE A 162 7.25 -9.77 0.09
CA PHE A 162 7.78 -9.46 1.41
C PHE A 162 6.75 -8.71 2.29
N VAL A 163 6.08 -7.69 1.75
CA VAL A 163 5.03 -6.92 2.46
C VAL A 163 3.86 -7.83 2.87
N ASN A 164 3.41 -8.77 2.00
CA ASN A 164 2.38 -9.74 2.36
C ASN A 164 2.84 -10.63 3.53
N ARG A 165 4.07 -11.15 3.49
CA ARG A 165 4.59 -12.01 4.55
C ARG A 165 4.78 -11.26 5.87
N LEU A 166 5.11 -9.98 5.82
CA LEU A 166 5.13 -9.13 7.02
C LEU A 166 3.73 -9.00 7.62
N GLY A 167 2.70 -8.76 6.80
CA GLY A 167 1.31 -8.72 7.26
C GLY A 167 0.84 -10.06 7.86
N ASP A 168 1.21 -11.19 7.25
CA ASP A 168 0.93 -12.52 7.78
C ASP A 168 1.61 -12.71 9.15
N ALA A 169 2.88 -12.30 9.29
CA ALA A 169 3.62 -12.40 10.55
C ALA A 169 3.00 -11.53 11.66
N ILE A 170 2.50 -10.32 11.33
CA ILE A 170 1.76 -9.49 12.28
C ILE A 170 0.51 -10.21 12.78
N ASN A 171 -0.29 -10.80 11.89
CA ASN A 171 -1.49 -11.54 12.28
C ASN A 171 -1.17 -12.75 13.16
N ILE A 172 -0.12 -13.52 12.83
CA ILE A 172 0.28 -14.70 13.62
C ILE A 172 0.71 -14.30 15.04
N ASN A 173 1.46 -13.21 15.17
CA ASN A 173 2.11 -12.87 16.45
C ASN A 173 1.28 -11.92 17.32
N TYR A 174 0.37 -11.12 16.75
CA TYR A 174 -0.30 -10.04 17.47
C TYR A 174 -1.83 -10.04 17.39
N ASN A 175 -2.47 -10.94 16.63
CA ASN A 175 -3.94 -10.98 16.53
C ASN A 175 -4.59 -11.22 17.90
N SER A 176 -4.04 -12.15 18.69
CA SER A 176 -4.52 -12.41 20.08
C SER A 176 -4.38 -11.20 21.00
N ARG A 177 -3.62 -10.19 20.59
CA ARG A 177 -3.41 -8.92 21.31
C ARG A 177 -4.21 -7.75 20.70
N GLY A 178 -5.21 -8.06 19.88
CA GLY A 178 -6.08 -7.06 19.28
C GLY A 178 -5.51 -6.32 18.07
N ILE A 179 -4.37 -6.76 17.51
CA ILE A 179 -3.74 -6.12 16.35
C ILE A 179 -3.92 -6.99 15.12
N THR A 180 -4.48 -6.42 14.04
CA THR A 180 -4.69 -7.11 12.77
C THR A 180 -4.00 -6.41 11.62
N ALA A 181 -3.50 -7.18 10.64
CA ALA A 181 -2.98 -6.67 9.39
C ALA A 181 -3.80 -7.19 8.21
N THR A 182 -4.13 -6.30 7.27
CA THR A 182 -4.85 -6.63 6.04
C THR A 182 -3.92 -6.42 4.84
N ASN A 183 -3.56 -7.50 4.17
CA ASN A 183 -2.83 -7.45 2.90
C ASN A 183 -3.84 -7.11 1.79
N VAL A 184 -3.83 -5.87 1.33
CA VAL A 184 -4.65 -5.38 0.21
C VAL A 184 -3.86 -5.59 -1.07
N CYS A 185 -4.35 -6.45 -1.97
CA CYS A 185 -3.62 -6.87 -3.16
C CYS A 185 -4.37 -6.45 -4.44
N PRO A 186 -4.32 -5.17 -4.85
CA PRO A 186 -4.93 -4.71 -6.08
C PRO A 186 -4.26 -5.33 -7.31
N GLY A 187 -5.07 -5.53 -8.37
CA GLY A 187 -4.56 -5.69 -9.73
C GLY A 187 -4.41 -4.32 -10.40
N PHE A 188 -4.60 -4.28 -11.71
CA PHE A 188 -4.55 -3.04 -12.47
C PHE A 188 -5.64 -2.07 -11.99
N THR A 189 -5.22 -0.96 -11.41
CA THR A 189 -6.09 0.09 -10.86
C THR A 189 -5.80 1.40 -11.56
N ILE A 190 -6.82 2.08 -12.05
CA ILE A 190 -6.67 3.35 -12.78
C ILE A 190 -6.29 4.45 -11.79
N THR A 191 -5.02 4.88 -11.83
CA THR A 191 -4.44 5.90 -10.93
C THR A 191 -3.26 6.58 -11.60
N GLU A 192 -2.75 7.68 -11.01
CA GLU A 192 -1.48 8.32 -11.41
C GLU A 192 -0.24 7.41 -11.22
N PHE A 193 -0.35 6.24 -10.60
CA PHE A 193 0.78 5.36 -10.32
C PHE A 193 1.54 4.97 -11.60
N HIS A 194 0.83 4.63 -12.66
CA HIS A 194 1.44 4.21 -13.91
C HIS A 194 2.07 5.37 -14.65
N THR A 195 1.43 6.54 -14.66
CA THR A 195 1.98 7.77 -15.25
C THR A 195 3.22 8.23 -14.47
N ALA A 196 3.14 8.26 -13.14
CA ALA A 196 4.26 8.65 -12.27
C ALA A 196 5.46 7.68 -12.35
N SER A 197 5.20 6.40 -12.68
CA SER A 197 6.23 5.38 -12.90
C SER A 197 6.70 5.29 -14.35
N GLY A 198 6.22 6.16 -15.27
CA GLY A 198 6.54 6.11 -16.70
C GLY A 198 6.02 4.84 -17.41
N MET A 199 4.96 4.24 -16.92
CA MET A 199 4.39 2.96 -17.42
C MET A 199 2.98 3.11 -17.99
N GLN A 200 2.58 4.32 -18.38
CA GLN A 200 1.22 4.60 -18.86
C GLN A 200 0.86 3.76 -20.09
N ASP A 201 1.77 3.68 -21.09
CA ASP A 201 1.55 2.90 -22.31
C ASP A 201 1.26 1.42 -22.02
N LYS A 202 1.97 0.86 -21.02
CA LYS A 202 1.73 -0.52 -20.55
C LYS A 202 0.37 -0.66 -19.88
N MET A 203 -0.05 0.35 -19.11
CA MET A 203 -1.38 0.38 -18.51
C MET A 203 -2.47 0.51 -19.58
N ASP A 204 -2.26 1.30 -20.62
CA ASP A 204 -3.23 1.51 -21.70
C ASP A 204 -3.45 0.22 -22.50
N ALA A 205 -2.41 -0.59 -22.68
CA ALA A 205 -2.48 -1.90 -23.33
C ALA A 205 -3.24 -2.98 -22.52
N VAL A 206 -3.49 -2.76 -21.22
CA VAL A 206 -4.26 -3.70 -20.39
C VAL A 206 -5.73 -3.65 -20.81
N PRO A 207 -6.40 -4.80 -21.05
CA PRO A 207 -7.83 -4.83 -21.35
C PRO A 207 -8.68 -4.17 -20.27
N SER A 208 -9.72 -3.45 -20.66
CA SER A 208 -10.57 -2.65 -19.75
C SER A 208 -11.21 -3.49 -18.63
N PHE A 209 -11.60 -4.74 -18.93
CA PHE A 209 -12.22 -5.65 -17.93
C PHE A 209 -11.27 -6.05 -16.80
N MET A 210 -9.96 -5.94 -17.01
CA MET A 210 -8.93 -6.18 -15.98
C MET A 210 -8.65 -4.94 -15.14
N LYS A 211 -9.00 -3.76 -15.61
CA LYS A 211 -8.81 -2.50 -14.90
C LYS A 211 -9.91 -2.32 -13.85
N LYS A 212 -9.55 -1.78 -12.71
CA LYS A 212 -10.49 -1.46 -11.62
C LYS A 212 -10.50 0.03 -11.34
N ASP A 213 -11.69 0.52 -11.02
CA ASP A 213 -11.88 1.87 -10.52
C ASP A 213 -11.26 2.01 -9.13
N VAL A 214 -10.50 3.08 -8.92
CA VAL A 214 -9.77 3.33 -7.68
C VAL A 214 -10.69 3.51 -6.47
N LYS A 215 -11.87 4.13 -6.65
CA LYS A 215 -12.85 4.34 -5.57
C LYS A 215 -13.39 3.01 -5.05
N SER A 216 -13.72 2.10 -5.98
CA SER A 216 -14.20 0.76 -5.62
C SER A 216 -13.12 -0.06 -4.90
N VAL A 217 -11.87 0.05 -5.33
CA VAL A 217 -10.71 -0.59 -4.66
C VAL A 217 -10.52 -0.02 -3.27
N ALA A 218 -10.48 1.30 -3.10
CA ALA A 218 -10.30 1.93 -1.80
C ALA A 218 -11.43 1.58 -0.82
N ARG A 219 -12.69 1.63 -1.27
CA ARG A 219 -13.85 1.25 -0.45
C ARG A 219 -13.73 -0.18 0.07
N GLY A 220 -13.47 -1.14 -0.82
CA GLY A 220 -13.35 -2.54 -0.42
C GLY A 220 -12.14 -2.83 0.47
N ALA A 221 -11.02 -2.12 0.24
CA ALA A 221 -9.83 -2.21 1.09
C ALA A 221 -10.12 -1.72 2.52
N VAL A 222 -10.79 -0.57 2.66
CA VAL A 222 -11.20 -0.04 3.97
C VAL A 222 -12.14 -1.01 4.68
N GLU A 223 -13.17 -1.51 3.99
CA GLU A 223 -14.10 -2.48 4.60
C GLU A 223 -13.39 -3.77 5.05
N ALA A 224 -12.45 -4.26 4.25
CA ALA A 224 -11.67 -5.44 4.60
C ALA A 224 -10.79 -5.21 5.84
N THR A 225 -10.12 -4.04 5.91
CA THR A 225 -9.27 -3.65 7.03
C THR A 225 -10.07 -3.47 8.31
N LEU A 226 -11.21 -2.78 8.25
CA LEU A 226 -12.08 -2.59 9.41
C LEU A 226 -12.61 -3.92 9.97
N LYS A 227 -12.86 -4.91 9.09
CA LYS A 227 -13.28 -6.27 9.45
C LYS A 227 -12.12 -7.19 9.88
N GLY A 228 -10.88 -6.72 9.86
CA GLY A 228 -9.70 -7.53 10.21
C GLY A 228 -9.42 -8.70 9.25
N LYS A 229 -9.79 -8.58 7.97
CA LYS A 229 -9.48 -9.63 6.98
C LYS A 229 -7.97 -9.68 6.74
N GLN A 230 -7.40 -10.88 6.77
CA GLN A 230 -5.96 -11.05 6.54
C GLN A 230 -5.52 -10.69 5.12
N VAL A 231 -6.32 -11.07 4.11
CA VAL A 231 -6.04 -10.79 2.70
C VAL A 231 -7.31 -10.29 2.01
N TRP A 232 -7.16 -9.28 1.18
CA TRP A 232 -8.24 -8.79 0.32
C TRP A 232 -7.73 -8.54 -1.10
N VAL A 233 -8.39 -9.16 -2.07
CA VAL A 233 -8.10 -9.04 -3.50
C VAL A 233 -9.36 -8.52 -4.21
N PRO A 234 -9.31 -7.40 -4.97
CA PRO A 234 -10.47 -6.84 -5.65
C PRO A 234 -10.84 -7.62 -6.92
N GLY A 235 -12.11 -7.95 -7.05
CA GLY A 235 -12.67 -8.60 -8.25
C GLY A 235 -12.48 -10.11 -8.31
N PHE A 236 -13.42 -10.77 -8.99
CA PHE A 236 -13.43 -12.23 -9.06
C PHE A 236 -12.22 -12.80 -9.81
N LEU A 237 -11.90 -12.21 -10.98
CA LEU A 237 -10.75 -12.66 -11.77
C LEU A 237 -9.43 -12.58 -11.01
N ASN A 238 -9.18 -11.46 -10.32
CA ASN A 238 -7.96 -11.29 -9.53
C ASN A 238 -7.90 -12.29 -8.37
N LYS A 239 -9.03 -12.58 -7.71
CA LYS A 239 -9.11 -13.60 -6.66
C LYS A 239 -8.79 -14.99 -7.21
N PHE A 240 -9.34 -15.33 -8.38
CA PHE A 240 -9.07 -16.60 -9.05
C PHE A 240 -7.61 -16.74 -9.44
N LEU A 241 -6.99 -15.69 -10.00
CA LEU A 241 -5.57 -15.68 -10.33
C LEU A 241 -4.69 -15.82 -9.07
N ALA A 242 -4.99 -15.08 -8.01
CA ALA A 242 -4.29 -15.20 -6.73
C ALA A 242 -4.41 -16.63 -6.15
N PHE A 243 -5.60 -17.22 -6.21
CA PHE A 243 -5.82 -18.60 -5.79
C PHE A 243 -4.98 -19.59 -6.61
N LEU A 244 -5.01 -19.50 -7.94
CA LEU A 244 -4.20 -20.35 -8.81
C LEU A 244 -2.71 -20.25 -8.49
N CYS A 245 -2.19 -19.03 -8.31
CA CYS A 245 -0.79 -18.83 -7.94
C CYS A 245 -0.43 -19.47 -6.59
N ASN A 246 -1.35 -19.53 -5.64
CA ASN A 246 -1.11 -20.13 -4.33
C ASN A 246 -1.17 -21.66 -4.32
N VAL A 247 -1.99 -22.27 -5.19
CA VAL A 247 -2.17 -23.73 -5.18
C VAL A 247 -1.31 -24.46 -6.23
N MET A 248 -0.83 -23.71 -7.24
CA MET A 248 -0.02 -24.29 -8.32
C MET A 248 1.40 -24.62 -7.83
N PRO A 249 1.96 -25.77 -8.19
CA PRO A 249 3.35 -26.07 -7.91
C PRO A 249 4.28 -24.99 -8.47
N ALA A 250 5.24 -24.53 -7.66
CA ALA A 250 6.11 -23.39 -8.01
C ALA A 250 6.85 -23.60 -9.36
N ARG A 251 7.30 -24.84 -9.66
CA ARG A 251 7.96 -25.16 -10.93
C ARG A 251 7.06 -24.93 -12.15
N LEU A 252 5.77 -25.26 -12.03
CA LEU A 252 4.79 -25.05 -13.11
C LEU A 252 4.48 -23.56 -13.27
N LEU A 253 4.28 -22.87 -12.17
CA LEU A 253 4.04 -21.41 -12.16
C LEU A 253 5.19 -20.66 -12.81
N ILE A 254 6.46 -21.01 -12.48
CA ILE A 254 7.64 -20.40 -13.10
C ILE A 254 7.68 -20.67 -14.61
N LYS A 255 7.41 -21.91 -15.05
CA LYS A 255 7.39 -22.25 -16.48
C LYS A 255 6.33 -21.47 -17.26
N ILE A 256 5.13 -21.31 -16.69
CA ILE A 256 4.05 -20.51 -17.30
C ILE A 256 4.44 -19.05 -17.35
N SER A 257 4.97 -18.49 -16.25
CA SER A 257 5.42 -17.10 -16.19
C SER A 257 6.53 -16.80 -17.20
N ALA A 258 7.50 -17.70 -17.34
CA ALA A 258 8.58 -17.59 -18.33
C ALA A 258 8.05 -17.59 -19.78
N ARG A 259 7.07 -18.46 -20.09
CA ARG A 259 6.44 -18.49 -21.43
C ARG A 259 5.65 -17.22 -21.73
N LEU A 260 4.96 -16.66 -20.71
CA LEU A 260 4.23 -15.41 -20.85
C LEU A 260 5.18 -14.21 -20.97
N ALA A 261 6.38 -14.29 -20.42
CA ALA A 261 7.43 -13.29 -20.53
C ALA A 261 8.17 -13.37 -21.91
N GLY A 262 8.44 -14.58 -22.40
CA GLY A 262 9.10 -14.81 -23.69
C GLY A 262 8.24 -14.30 -24.84
N GLY A 263 8.71 -13.27 -25.54
CA GLY A 263 8.02 -12.60 -26.64
C GLY A 263 7.49 -11.19 -26.32
N ARG A 264 7.62 -10.72 -25.07
CA ARG A 264 7.27 -9.33 -24.73
C ARG A 264 8.46 -8.40 -24.57
N TYR A 265 9.69 -8.92 -24.64
CA TYR A 265 10.88 -8.21 -24.18
C TYR A 265 12.14 -8.41 -25.08
N GLU A 266 11.97 -9.01 -26.28
CA GLU A 266 12.99 -8.97 -27.33
C GLU A 266 12.95 -7.66 -28.09
#